data_21ffd83c2c1276491b3deb6cb2508f14
#
_entry.id   21ffd83c2c1276491b3deb6cb2508f14
#
_cell.length_a   1.000
_cell.length_b   1.000
_cell.length_c   1.000
_cell.angle_alpha   90.00
_cell.angle_beta   90.00
_cell.angle_gamma   90.00
#
_symmetry.space_group_name_H-M   'P 1'
#
loop_
_entity.id
_entity.type
_entity.pdbx_description
1 polymer ?
#
loop_
_entity_poly.entity_id
_entity_poly.type
_entity_poly.pdbx_seq_one_letter_code
_entity_poly.pdbx_strand_id
1 'polypeptide(L)'
;RRQRQMCIRDSKYGIPIHFFNYYNFYTGSFYPKESNLAGQLLVSQVQHYTEYDKRLLLARKFIQAAADNIYRNLRYYNGRDKDVSEYMKDIDSLRAGLSDVKSVQEIMGIEGNIRKRYYSAWSIIINQEIEFDKRVMHPPDNMINSLISFVNSLIYTRTLSEIYHTQLNPTISYLHEPGVRRYSFCLDISEVFKPLIGDRLIFSLLNRKQITENSFTKELNYLHLKKEASQLIVSEFENRMKQTIMHRELGRQVSYQYLIRLEVYKLIKHLIGEKEYEGFRIWW
;
A
#
# COMPACT_ATOMS: atom_id res chain seq x y z
N ARG A 1 6.06 21.05 -28.30
CA ARG A 1 6.34 19.84 -29.12
C ARG A 1 6.87 18.66 -28.29
N ARG A 2 7.90 18.82 -27.45
CA ARG A 2 8.49 17.70 -26.64
C ARG A 2 7.48 17.01 -25.71
N GLN A 3 6.66 17.75 -24.97
CA GLN A 3 5.63 17.18 -24.09
C GLN A 3 4.57 16.38 -24.87
N ARG A 4 4.12 16.90 -26.01
CA ARG A 4 3.16 16.21 -26.89
C ARG A 4 3.73 14.89 -27.44
N GLN A 5 5.00 14.85 -27.81
CA GLN A 5 5.68 13.63 -28.26
C GLN A 5 5.83 12.62 -27.12
N MET A 6 6.11 13.07 -25.89
CA MET A 6 6.18 12.23 -24.70
C MET A 6 4.84 11.54 -24.42
N CYS A 7 3.73 12.29 -24.36
CA CYS A 7 2.39 11.71 -24.15
C CYS A 7 2.00 10.71 -25.24
N ILE A 8 2.33 10.97 -26.53
CA ILE A 8 2.05 10.03 -27.62
C ILE A 8 2.85 8.74 -27.47
N ARG A 9 4.13 8.85 -27.10
CA ARG A 9 5.00 7.70 -26.86
C ARG A 9 4.52 6.88 -25.67
N ASP A 10 4.22 7.54 -24.56
CA ASP A 10 3.76 6.89 -23.34
C ASP A 10 2.41 6.20 -23.56
N SER A 11 1.50 6.83 -24.31
CA SER A 11 0.25 6.22 -24.74
C SER A 11 0.47 4.96 -25.60
N LYS A 12 1.43 4.98 -26.51
CA LYS A 12 1.77 3.82 -27.36
C LYS A 12 2.27 2.62 -26.53
N TYR A 13 2.99 2.87 -25.45
CA TYR A 13 3.53 1.83 -24.57
C TYR A 13 2.64 1.52 -23.36
N GLY A 14 1.45 2.11 -23.27
CA GLY A 14 0.54 1.89 -22.17
C GLY A 14 1.05 2.41 -20.81
N ILE A 15 1.87 3.46 -20.81
CA ILE A 15 2.51 4.00 -19.60
C ILE A 15 1.63 5.09 -19.01
N PRO A 16 1.05 4.92 -17.80
CA PRO A 16 0.35 5.97 -17.10
C PRO A 16 1.34 6.99 -16.52
N ILE A 17 0.94 8.28 -16.52
CA ILE A 17 1.72 9.38 -15.96
C ILE A 17 0.95 9.92 -14.77
N HIS A 18 1.57 9.94 -13.59
CA HIS A 18 0.97 10.46 -12.36
C HIS A 18 1.53 11.84 -12.01
N PHE A 19 0.66 12.75 -11.61
CA PHE A 19 1.02 14.11 -11.21
C PHE A 19 0.87 14.29 -9.72
N PHE A 20 1.85 14.96 -9.12
CA PHE A 20 1.85 15.38 -7.72
C PHE A 20 2.00 16.89 -7.65
N ASN A 21 1.35 17.53 -6.70
CA ASN A 21 1.54 18.95 -6.46
C ASN A 21 2.86 19.25 -5.74
N TYR A 22 3.13 20.53 -5.49
CA TYR A 22 4.32 20.99 -4.77
C TYR A 22 4.48 20.32 -3.39
N TYR A 23 3.39 19.99 -2.72
CA TYR A 23 3.37 19.35 -1.41
C TYR A 23 3.43 17.81 -1.46
N ASN A 24 3.73 17.24 -2.62
CA ASN A 24 3.79 15.79 -2.87
C ASN A 24 2.44 15.06 -2.70
N PHE A 25 1.32 15.76 -2.81
CA PHE A 25 0.01 15.11 -2.89
C PHE A 25 -0.33 14.75 -4.32
N TYR A 26 -0.85 13.55 -4.50
CA TYR A 26 -1.36 13.09 -5.79
C TYR A 26 -2.51 13.99 -6.27
N THR A 27 -2.39 14.54 -7.48
CA THR A 27 -3.38 15.45 -8.09
C THR A 27 -4.14 14.83 -9.24
N GLY A 28 -3.57 13.84 -9.90
CA GLY A 28 -4.23 13.19 -11.02
C GLY A 28 -3.28 12.37 -11.89
N SER A 29 -3.84 11.73 -12.92
CA SER A 29 -3.09 10.92 -13.87
C SER A 29 -3.55 11.13 -15.29
N PHE A 30 -2.61 11.01 -16.23
CA PHE A 30 -2.89 10.77 -17.63
C PHE A 30 -2.83 9.28 -17.89
N TYR A 31 -3.91 8.72 -18.46
CA TYR A 31 -3.98 7.32 -18.87
C TYR A 31 -3.98 7.23 -20.40
N PRO A 32 -3.25 6.26 -20.96
CA PRO A 32 -3.42 5.84 -22.33
C PRO A 32 -4.81 5.26 -22.57
N LYS A 33 -5.14 4.98 -23.83
CA LYS A 33 -6.40 4.30 -24.17
C LYS A 33 -6.48 2.94 -23.46
N GLU A 34 -7.57 2.71 -22.74
CA GLU A 34 -7.85 1.42 -22.11
C GLU A 34 -8.02 0.34 -23.18
N SER A 35 -7.24 -0.75 -23.05
CA SER A 35 -7.28 -1.90 -23.96
C SER A 35 -7.85 -3.18 -23.31
N ASN A 36 -7.94 -3.20 -21.98
CA ASN A 36 -8.30 -4.38 -21.19
C ASN A 36 -9.74 -4.28 -20.65
N LEU A 37 -10.69 -3.87 -21.47
CA LEU A 37 -12.09 -3.76 -21.04
C LEU A 37 -12.73 -5.16 -20.96
N ALA A 38 -13.42 -5.45 -19.84
CA ALA A 38 -14.15 -6.70 -19.62
C ALA A 38 -15.47 -6.42 -18.88
N GLY A 39 -16.55 -6.19 -19.62
CA GLY A 39 -17.86 -5.88 -19.06
C GLY A 39 -18.38 -6.95 -18.09
N GLN A 40 -18.22 -8.24 -18.42
CA GLN A 40 -18.62 -9.34 -17.56
C GLN A 40 -17.90 -9.31 -16.20
N LEU A 41 -16.62 -9.01 -16.19
CA LEU A 41 -15.84 -8.91 -14.96
C LEU A 41 -16.25 -7.70 -14.13
N LEU A 42 -16.59 -6.56 -14.78
CA LEU A 42 -17.13 -5.39 -14.09
C LEU A 42 -18.46 -5.72 -13.39
N VAL A 43 -19.35 -6.44 -14.05
CA VAL A 43 -20.60 -6.89 -13.42
C VAL A 43 -20.30 -7.77 -12.21
N SER A 44 -19.38 -8.72 -12.33
CA SER A 44 -18.97 -9.58 -11.22
C SER A 44 -18.36 -8.77 -10.06
N GLN A 45 -17.55 -7.76 -10.36
CA GLN A 45 -16.98 -6.85 -9.37
C GLN A 45 -18.08 -6.13 -8.57
N VAL A 46 -19.11 -5.62 -9.26
CA VAL A 46 -20.26 -4.96 -8.63
C VAL A 46 -21.06 -5.95 -7.79
N GLN A 47 -21.31 -7.16 -8.29
CA GLN A 47 -22.04 -8.20 -7.56
C GLN A 47 -21.35 -8.55 -6.23
N HIS A 48 -20.01 -8.73 -6.26
CA HIS A 48 -19.24 -9.01 -5.04
C HIS A 48 -19.25 -7.83 -4.05
N TYR A 49 -19.46 -6.60 -4.50
CA TYR A 49 -19.66 -5.45 -3.64
C TYR A 49 -21.06 -5.41 -3.03
N THR A 50 -22.10 -5.66 -3.82
CA THR A 50 -23.52 -5.57 -3.39
C THR A 50 -23.94 -6.76 -2.54
N GLU A 51 -23.37 -7.95 -2.75
CA GLU A 51 -23.59 -9.12 -1.92
C GLU A 51 -22.72 -9.05 -0.66
N TYR A 52 -23.37 -8.74 0.46
CA TYR A 52 -22.67 -8.41 1.72
C TYR A 52 -21.64 -9.46 2.17
N ASP A 53 -21.98 -10.73 2.12
CA ASP A 53 -21.09 -11.83 2.55
C ASP A 53 -19.83 -11.93 1.67
N LYS A 54 -19.98 -11.72 0.36
CA LYS A 54 -18.85 -11.70 -0.57
C LYS A 54 -17.95 -10.49 -0.32
N ARG A 55 -18.55 -9.32 -0.08
CA ARG A 55 -17.83 -8.11 0.29
C ARG A 55 -17.05 -8.29 1.59
N LEU A 56 -17.71 -8.81 2.63
CA LEU A 56 -17.12 -9.06 3.94
C LEU A 56 -15.95 -10.04 3.86
N LEU A 57 -16.11 -11.11 3.06
CA LEU A 57 -15.04 -12.09 2.81
C LEU A 57 -13.79 -11.41 2.23
N LEU A 58 -13.93 -10.62 1.17
CA LEU A 58 -12.81 -9.94 0.53
C LEU A 58 -12.15 -8.90 1.45
N ALA A 59 -12.94 -8.08 2.14
CA ALA A 59 -12.45 -7.12 3.12
C ALA A 59 -11.61 -7.80 4.22
N ARG A 60 -12.11 -8.93 4.75
CA ARG A 60 -11.40 -9.74 5.74
C ARG A 60 -10.07 -10.26 5.19
N LYS A 61 -10.05 -10.81 3.98
CA LYS A 61 -8.84 -11.36 3.34
C LYS A 61 -7.76 -10.29 3.12
N PHE A 62 -8.13 -9.05 2.76
CA PHE A 62 -7.17 -7.94 2.65
C PHE A 62 -6.52 -7.62 3.99
N ILE A 63 -7.32 -7.44 5.04
CA ILE A 63 -6.77 -7.08 6.35
C ILE A 63 -6.03 -8.24 6.99
N GLN A 64 -6.47 -9.48 6.81
CA GLN A 64 -5.71 -10.66 7.25
C GLN A 64 -4.30 -10.67 6.64
N ALA A 65 -4.19 -10.46 5.33
CA ALA A 65 -2.89 -10.42 4.66
C ALA A 65 -2.03 -9.23 5.12
N ALA A 66 -2.63 -8.05 5.27
CA ALA A 66 -1.93 -6.87 5.79
C ALA A 66 -1.40 -7.11 7.21
N ALA A 67 -2.22 -7.67 8.09
CA ALA A 67 -1.86 -8.00 9.47
C ALA A 67 -0.74 -9.06 9.54
N ASP A 68 -0.82 -10.10 8.70
CA ASP A 68 0.23 -11.11 8.58
C ASP A 68 1.56 -10.48 8.12
N ASN A 69 1.53 -9.54 7.19
CA ASN A 69 2.71 -8.84 6.69
C ASN A 69 3.29 -7.87 7.74
N ILE A 70 2.45 -7.20 8.53
CA ILE A 70 2.87 -6.41 9.69
C ILE A 70 3.57 -7.29 10.72
N TYR A 71 2.95 -8.42 11.08
CA TYR A 71 3.54 -9.38 12.02
C TYR A 71 4.91 -9.89 11.56
N ARG A 72 5.07 -10.15 10.25
CA ARG A 72 6.36 -10.54 9.65
C ARG A 72 7.41 -9.44 9.78
N ASN A 73 7.04 -8.18 9.64
CA ASN A 73 7.96 -7.07 9.87
C ASN A 73 8.42 -7.03 11.32
N LEU A 74 7.52 -7.12 12.30
CA LEU A 74 7.89 -7.15 13.71
C LEU A 74 8.80 -8.34 14.03
N ARG A 75 8.45 -9.53 13.55
CA ARG A 75 9.28 -10.74 13.71
C ARG A 75 10.70 -10.56 13.17
N TYR A 76 10.84 -9.92 12.02
CA TYR A 76 12.16 -9.63 11.43
C TYR A 76 13.00 -8.74 12.35
N TYR A 77 12.42 -7.70 12.95
CA TYR A 77 13.13 -6.80 13.85
C TYR A 77 13.37 -7.41 15.23
N ASN A 78 12.42 -8.17 15.75
CA ASN A 78 12.58 -8.91 17.00
C ASN A 78 13.78 -9.87 16.97
N GLY A 79 14.03 -10.51 15.83
CA GLY A 79 15.22 -11.33 15.63
C GLY A 79 16.52 -10.55 15.41
N ARG A 80 16.52 -9.21 15.59
CA ARG A 80 17.67 -8.30 15.39
C ARG A 80 17.86 -7.34 16.57
N ASP A 81 17.73 -7.87 17.78
CA ASP A 81 17.90 -7.16 19.05
C ASP A 81 16.96 -5.94 19.23
N LYS A 82 15.81 -5.96 18.57
CA LYS A 82 14.73 -4.99 18.75
C LYS A 82 13.57 -5.67 19.46
N ASP A 83 13.49 -5.58 20.80
CA ASP A 83 12.42 -6.23 21.54
C ASP A 83 11.06 -5.60 21.27
N VAL A 84 10.35 -6.20 20.34
CA VAL A 84 8.96 -5.87 19.96
C VAL A 84 8.00 -7.03 20.29
N SER A 85 8.38 -7.93 21.18
CA SER A 85 7.65 -9.16 21.51
C SER A 85 6.25 -8.89 22.06
N GLU A 86 6.08 -7.85 22.90
CA GLU A 86 4.77 -7.43 23.42
C GLU A 86 3.83 -7.00 22.29
N TYR A 87 4.31 -6.17 21.38
CA TYR A 87 3.52 -5.72 20.23
C TYR A 87 3.13 -6.88 19.30
N MET A 88 4.01 -7.88 19.16
CA MET A 88 3.71 -9.07 18.38
C MET A 88 2.57 -9.88 19.01
N LYS A 89 2.55 -10.04 20.34
CA LYS A 89 1.47 -10.75 21.06
C LYS A 89 0.13 -10.04 20.88
N ASP A 90 0.10 -8.72 21.04
CA ASP A 90 -1.12 -7.92 20.88
C ASP A 90 -1.66 -8.00 19.46
N ILE A 91 -0.79 -7.86 18.46
CA ILE A 91 -1.19 -7.95 17.05
C ILE A 91 -1.65 -9.36 16.70
N ASP A 92 -1.05 -10.40 17.27
CA ASP A 92 -1.48 -11.78 17.06
C ASP A 92 -2.89 -12.03 17.61
N SER A 93 -3.18 -11.49 18.80
CA SER A 93 -4.52 -11.52 19.40
C SER A 93 -5.56 -10.78 18.56
N LEU A 94 -5.24 -9.56 18.12
CA LEU A 94 -6.13 -8.77 17.26
C LEU A 94 -6.40 -9.47 15.91
N ARG A 95 -5.38 -10.07 15.33
CA ARG A 95 -5.46 -10.82 14.07
C ARG A 95 -6.35 -12.05 14.19
N ALA A 96 -6.28 -12.76 15.30
CA ALA A 96 -7.14 -13.90 15.57
C ALA A 96 -8.64 -13.50 15.59
N GLY A 97 -8.96 -12.31 16.09
CA GLY A 97 -10.32 -11.79 16.13
C GLY A 97 -10.95 -11.52 14.75
N LEU A 98 -10.15 -11.48 13.66
CA LEU A 98 -10.69 -11.27 12.32
C LEU A 98 -11.60 -12.39 11.81
N SER A 99 -11.51 -13.60 12.39
CA SER A 99 -12.37 -14.74 12.01
C SER A 99 -13.84 -14.51 12.39
N ASP A 100 -14.10 -13.79 13.48
CA ASP A 100 -15.41 -13.71 14.11
C ASP A 100 -16.18 -12.43 13.76
N VAL A 101 -15.54 -11.52 13.00
CA VAL A 101 -16.16 -10.23 12.59
C VAL A 101 -17.34 -10.46 11.66
N LYS A 102 -18.38 -9.64 11.86
CA LYS A 102 -19.64 -9.71 11.12
C LYS A 102 -19.88 -8.47 10.24
N SER A 103 -19.01 -7.48 10.31
CA SER A 103 -19.16 -6.26 9.53
C SER A 103 -17.82 -5.71 9.02
N VAL A 104 -17.87 -4.98 7.91
CA VAL A 104 -16.69 -4.27 7.37
C VAL A 104 -16.20 -3.20 8.35
N GLN A 105 -17.10 -2.59 9.11
CA GLN A 105 -16.78 -1.60 10.14
C GLN A 105 -15.96 -2.24 11.28
N GLU A 106 -16.32 -3.45 11.72
CA GLU A 106 -15.54 -4.19 12.72
C GLU A 106 -14.14 -4.53 12.18
N ILE A 107 -14.03 -4.94 10.90
CA ILE A 107 -12.72 -5.20 10.25
C ILE A 107 -11.87 -3.92 10.28
N MET A 108 -12.43 -2.76 9.91
CA MET A 108 -11.72 -1.48 9.94
C MET A 108 -11.32 -1.08 11.37
N GLY A 109 -12.14 -1.39 12.37
CA GLY A 109 -11.82 -1.18 13.78
C GLY A 109 -10.61 -2.02 14.22
N ILE A 110 -10.58 -3.30 13.84
CA ILE A 110 -9.43 -4.19 14.13
C ILE A 110 -8.19 -3.71 13.36
N GLU A 111 -8.32 -3.34 12.10
CA GLU A 111 -7.22 -2.76 11.30
C GLU A 111 -6.61 -1.54 11.98
N GLY A 112 -7.46 -0.60 12.41
CA GLY A 112 -7.03 0.60 13.12
C GLY A 112 -6.26 0.28 14.41
N ASN A 113 -6.71 -0.71 15.21
CA ASN A 113 -6.03 -1.16 16.41
C ASN A 113 -4.68 -1.84 16.09
N ILE A 114 -4.63 -2.70 15.06
CA ILE A 114 -3.39 -3.31 14.60
C ILE A 114 -2.39 -2.23 14.17
N ARG A 115 -2.82 -1.24 13.38
CA ARG A 115 -1.98 -0.12 12.95
C ARG A 115 -1.48 0.71 14.13
N LYS A 116 -2.34 1.00 15.09
CA LYS A 116 -1.97 1.74 16.30
C LYS A 116 -0.85 1.01 17.07
N ARG A 117 -1.02 -0.27 17.35
CA ARG A 117 0.00 -1.08 18.06
C ARG A 117 1.28 -1.21 17.24
N TYR A 118 1.17 -1.40 15.95
CA TYR A 118 2.31 -1.47 15.06
C TYR A 118 3.13 -0.18 15.04
N TYR A 119 2.46 0.98 14.93
CA TYR A 119 3.14 2.27 14.94
C TYR A 119 3.80 2.58 16.30
N SER A 120 3.22 2.14 17.41
CA SER A 120 3.86 2.24 18.73
C SER A 120 5.19 1.46 18.81
N ALA A 121 5.36 0.39 18.05
CA ALA A 121 6.63 -0.35 17.98
C ALA A 121 7.72 0.37 17.13
N TRP A 122 7.35 1.38 16.34
CA TRP A 122 8.30 2.03 15.42
C TRP A 122 9.42 2.77 16.14
N SER A 123 9.17 3.34 17.32
CA SER A 123 10.19 3.97 18.16
C SER A 123 11.31 3.00 18.56
N ILE A 124 11.02 1.70 18.70
CA ILE A 124 12.01 0.66 18.98
C ILE A 124 12.77 0.26 17.71
N ILE A 125 12.05 0.18 16.58
CA ILE A 125 12.60 -0.25 15.29
C ILE A 125 13.53 0.80 14.68
N ILE A 126 13.18 2.08 14.81
CA ILE A 126 13.89 3.20 14.21
C ILE A 126 15.07 3.58 15.10
N ASN A 127 16.27 3.75 14.51
CA ASN A 127 17.50 4.10 15.20
C ASN A 127 17.73 5.62 15.32
N GLN A 128 16.69 6.42 15.24
CA GLN A 128 16.72 7.87 15.42
C GLN A 128 15.75 8.22 16.57
N GLU A 129 16.12 9.21 17.38
CA GLU A 129 15.22 9.77 18.39
C GLU A 129 14.16 10.63 17.70
N ILE A 130 13.00 10.06 17.47
CA ILE A 130 11.87 10.72 16.79
C ILE A 130 10.62 10.49 17.63
N GLU A 131 9.98 11.57 18.05
CA GLU A 131 8.66 11.47 18.69
C GLU A 131 7.62 10.99 17.69
N PHE A 132 7.01 9.85 17.98
CA PHE A 132 5.95 9.27 17.16
C PHE A 132 4.89 8.62 18.04
N ASP A 133 3.93 9.41 18.48
CA ASP A 133 2.85 8.91 19.36
C ASP A 133 1.70 8.31 18.59
N LYS A 134 1.31 8.94 17.48
CA LYS A 134 0.14 8.51 16.70
C LYS A 134 0.22 8.94 15.24
N ARG A 135 -0.59 8.27 14.43
CA ARG A 135 -0.76 8.61 13.03
C ARG A 135 -1.65 9.86 12.87
N VAL A 136 -1.09 10.94 12.30
CA VAL A 136 -1.78 12.15 11.89
C VAL A 136 -1.61 12.35 10.39
N MET A 137 -2.71 12.60 9.66
CA MET A 137 -2.68 12.65 8.19
C MET A 137 -2.72 14.06 7.62
N HIS A 138 -3.52 14.94 8.20
CA HIS A 138 -3.81 16.26 7.63
C HIS A 138 -3.86 17.36 8.69
N PRO A 139 -2.85 18.22 8.77
CA PRO A 139 -1.51 18.06 8.18
C PRO A 139 -0.66 17.05 8.96
N PRO A 140 0.37 16.45 8.35
CA PRO A 140 1.36 15.64 9.09
C PRO A 140 2.09 16.53 10.09
N ASP A 141 2.10 16.10 11.36
CA ASP A 141 2.64 16.86 12.49
C ASP A 141 4.13 16.57 12.76
N ASN A 142 4.63 15.46 12.26
CA ASN A 142 6.01 15.03 12.44
C ASN A 142 6.59 14.35 11.20
N MET A 143 7.89 14.08 11.23
CA MET A 143 8.66 13.49 10.14
C MET A 143 8.11 12.13 9.71
N ILE A 144 7.78 11.24 10.65
CA ILE A 144 7.27 9.90 10.33
C ILE A 144 5.91 9.99 9.64
N ASN A 145 5.00 10.84 10.14
CA ASN A 145 3.68 11.06 9.53
C ASN A 145 3.79 11.61 8.10
N SER A 146 4.74 12.50 7.85
CA SER A 146 5.03 13.03 6.52
C SER A 146 5.55 11.92 5.59
N LEU A 147 6.51 11.10 6.05
CA LEU A 147 7.04 9.97 5.28
C LEU A 147 5.95 8.94 4.95
N ILE A 148 5.14 8.54 5.93
CA ILE A 148 4.05 7.59 5.71
C ILE A 148 3.07 8.13 4.67
N SER A 149 2.70 9.41 4.75
CA SER A 149 1.79 10.05 3.79
C SER A 149 2.36 10.01 2.38
N PHE A 150 3.62 10.41 2.21
CA PHE A 150 4.26 10.47 0.91
C PHE A 150 4.48 9.08 0.31
N VAL A 151 5.05 8.13 1.07
CA VAL A 151 5.31 6.78 0.60
C VAL A 151 4.00 6.04 0.28
N ASN A 152 2.94 6.22 1.09
CA ASN A 152 1.63 5.65 0.78
C ASN A 152 1.04 6.21 -0.51
N SER A 153 1.27 7.49 -0.83
CA SER A 153 0.86 8.07 -2.13
C SER A 153 1.60 7.42 -3.31
N LEU A 154 2.89 7.10 -3.14
CA LEU A 154 3.66 6.37 -4.16
C LEU A 154 3.14 4.93 -4.35
N ILE A 155 2.82 4.23 -3.26
CA ILE A 155 2.23 2.87 -3.33
C ILE A 155 0.86 2.93 -4.02
N TYR A 156 0.02 3.91 -3.65
CA TYR A 156 -1.29 4.10 -4.24
C TYR A 156 -1.22 4.29 -5.76
N THR A 157 -0.35 5.19 -6.24
CA THR A 157 -0.20 5.44 -7.68
C THR A 157 0.42 4.25 -8.41
N ARG A 158 1.35 3.53 -7.77
CA ARG A 158 1.88 2.29 -8.33
C ARG A 158 0.81 1.20 -8.44
N THR A 159 0.00 1.04 -7.41
CA THR A 159 -1.13 0.10 -7.40
C THR A 159 -2.13 0.44 -8.50
N LEU A 160 -2.46 1.72 -8.66
CA LEU A 160 -3.33 2.20 -9.74
C LEU A 160 -2.77 1.85 -11.13
N SER A 161 -1.45 2.03 -11.33
CA SER A 161 -0.78 1.63 -12.57
C SER A 161 -0.90 0.13 -12.84
N GLU A 162 -0.73 -0.70 -11.80
CA GLU A 162 -0.82 -2.15 -11.95
C GLU A 162 -2.25 -2.63 -12.20
N ILE A 163 -3.26 -2.01 -11.56
CA ILE A 163 -4.68 -2.28 -11.83
C ILE A 163 -5.04 -1.89 -13.26
N TYR A 164 -4.53 -0.74 -13.75
CA TYR A 164 -4.73 -0.28 -15.13
C TYR A 164 -4.27 -1.31 -16.18
N HIS A 165 -3.26 -2.11 -15.88
CA HIS A 165 -2.79 -3.20 -16.75
C HIS A 165 -3.63 -4.48 -16.66
N THR A 166 -4.73 -4.45 -15.94
CA THR A 166 -5.68 -5.57 -15.81
C THR A 166 -7.08 -5.14 -16.26
N GLN A 167 -8.08 -6.00 -16.03
CA GLN A 167 -9.47 -5.72 -16.41
C GLN A 167 -10.32 -5.20 -15.24
N LEU A 168 -9.74 -5.00 -14.03
CA LEU A 168 -10.50 -4.54 -12.87
C LEU A 168 -10.70 -3.02 -12.87
N ASN A 169 -11.88 -2.62 -12.45
CA ASN A 169 -12.19 -1.20 -12.25
C ASN A 169 -11.60 -0.72 -10.91
N PRO A 170 -10.75 0.33 -10.90
CA PRO A 170 -10.08 0.79 -9.69
C PRO A 170 -11.01 1.51 -8.69
N THR A 171 -12.26 1.80 -9.05
CA THR A 171 -13.21 2.53 -8.18
C THR A 171 -14.06 1.62 -7.30
N ILE A 172 -14.20 0.32 -7.65
CA ILE A 172 -15.03 -0.63 -6.92
C ILE A 172 -14.17 -1.37 -5.89
N SER A 173 -14.31 -1.00 -4.63
CA SER A 173 -13.58 -1.53 -3.47
C SER A 173 -14.49 -2.37 -2.58
N TYR A 174 -13.90 -3.13 -1.67
CA TYR A 174 -14.62 -4.03 -0.77
C TYR A 174 -14.43 -3.67 0.71
N LEU A 175 -13.23 -3.25 1.08
CA LEU A 175 -12.91 -2.77 2.44
C LEU A 175 -13.30 -1.29 2.60
N HIS A 176 -12.70 -0.43 1.78
CA HIS A 176 -13.04 1.00 1.78
C HIS A 176 -14.34 1.24 1.04
N GLU A 177 -15.13 2.22 1.50
CA GLU A 177 -16.32 2.64 0.75
C GLU A 177 -15.90 3.27 -0.59
N PRO A 178 -16.55 2.90 -1.71
CA PRO A 178 -16.39 3.60 -2.97
C PRO A 178 -16.72 5.09 -2.78
N GLY A 179 -15.74 5.92 -3.06
CA GLY A 179 -15.86 7.36 -2.79
C GLY A 179 -15.71 8.19 -4.05
N VAL A 180 -16.17 9.44 -3.99
CA VAL A 180 -16.01 10.42 -5.07
C VAL A 180 -14.56 10.87 -5.15
N ARG A 181 -14.03 11.03 -6.36
CA ARG A 181 -12.67 11.54 -6.67
C ARG A 181 -11.52 10.67 -6.14
N ARG A 182 -11.73 9.37 -5.93
CA ARG A 182 -10.66 8.46 -5.52
C ARG A 182 -10.86 7.08 -6.13
N TYR A 183 -9.75 6.38 -6.32
CA TYR A 183 -9.74 4.98 -6.74
C TYR A 183 -9.69 4.09 -5.49
N SER A 184 -10.84 3.82 -4.90
CA SER A 184 -10.97 3.17 -3.58
C SER A 184 -10.38 1.76 -3.56
N PHE A 185 -10.44 1.02 -4.68
CA PHE A 185 -9.86 -0.30 -4.79
C PHE A 185 -8.33 -0.29 -4.68
N CYS A 186 -7.67 0.80 -5.13
CA CYS A 186 -6.24 0.96 -4.93
C CYS A 186 -5.87 1.00 -3.44
N LEU A 187 -6.75 1.53 -2.57
CA LEU A 187 -6.53 1.53 -1.14
C LEU A 187 -6.56 0.10 -0.59
N ASP A 188 -7.58 -0.71 -0.98
CA ASP A 188 -7.71 -2.10 -0.53
C ASP A 188 -6.46 -2.93 -0.85
N ILE A 189 -6.01 -2.88 -2.11
CA ILE A 189 -4.80 -3.59 -2.55
C ILE A 189 -3.55 -3.05 -1.86
N SER A 190 -3.46 -1.73 -1.70
CA SER A 190 -2.30 -1.10 -1.06
C SER A 190 -2.10 -1.56 0.38
N GLU A 191 -3.19 -1.85 1.13
CA GLU A 191 -3.09 -2.33 2.52
C GLU A 191 -2.21 -3.59 2.62
N VAL A 192 -2.33 -4.50 1.68
CA VAL A 192 -1.55 -5.74 1.64
C VAL A 192 -0.05 -5.46 1.48
N PHE A 193 0.31 -4.42 0.71
CA PHE A 193 1.69 -4.14 0.33
C PHE A 193 2.38 -3.04 1.14
N LYS A 194 1.63 -2.19 1.88
CA LYS A 194 2.22 -1.16 2.73
C LYS A 194 3.32 -1.70 3.64
N PRO A 195 3.14 -2.84 4.36
CA PRO A 195 4.18 -3.34 5.25
C PRO A 195 5.47 -3.75 4.51
N LEU A 196 5.33 -4.40 3.36
CA LEU A 196 6.47 -4.89 2.57
C LEU A 196 7.22 -3.77 1.86
N ILE A 197 6.49 -2.86 1.24
CA ILE A 197 7.07 -1.85 0.34
C ILE A 197 7.33 -0.57 1.12
N GLY A 198 6.29 0.00 1.74
CA GLY A 198 6.34 1.32 2.38
C GLY A 198 7.10 1.32 3.69
N ASP A 199 6.65 0.51 4.64
CA ASP A 199 7.19 0.56 5.99
C ASP A 199 8.67 0.14 6.01
N ARG A 200 9.03 -0.93 5.27
CA ARG A 200 10.44 -1.33 5.13
C ARG A 200 11.31 -0.29 4.40
N LEU A 201 10.74 0.47 3.46
CA LEU A 201 11.45 1.59 2.83
C LEU A 201 11.71 2.68 3.86
N ILE A 202 10.69 3.09 4.62
CA ILE A 202 10.81 4.12 5.66
C ILE A 202 11.85 3.70 6.71
N PHE A 203 11.79 2.47 7.23
CA PHE A 203 12.79 1.95 8.16
C PHE A 203 14.20 1.98 7.58
N SER A 204 14.36 1.59 6.30
CA SER A 204 15.66 1.64 5.64
C SER A 204 16.23 3.05 5.56
N LEU A 205 15.41 4.02 5.13
CA LEU A 205 15.80 5.43 4.99
C LEU A 205 16.18 6.06 6.34
N LEU A 206 15.38 5.79 7.37
CA LEU A 206 15.61 6.33 8.71
C LEU A 206 16.80 5.65 9.40
N ASN A 207 16.89 4.32 9.38
CA ASN A 207 17.96 3.58 10.06
C ASN A 207 19.34 3.79 9.42
N ARG A 208 19.38 4.10 8.11
CA ARG A 208 20.60 4.52 7.41
C ARG A 208 20.89 6.01 7.50
N LYS A 209 20.05 6.79 8.21
CA LYS A 209 20.15 8.24 8.31
C LYS A 209 20.16 8.97 6.95
N GLN A 210 19.57 8.36 5.92
CA GLN A 210 19.40 8.98 4.61
C GLN A 210 18.33 10.07 4.64
N ILE A 211 17.35 9.93 5.52
CA ILE A 211 16.35 10.95 5.86
C ILE A 211 16.47 11.25 7.34
N THR A 212 16.55 12.54 7.66
CA THR A 212 16.66 13.09 9.01
C THR A 212 15.77 14.33 9.11
N GLU A 213 15.68 14.96 10.27
CA GLU A 213 14.95 16.23 10.44
C GLU A 213 15.39 17.31 9.44
N ASN A 214 16.68 17.34 9.10
CA ASN A 214 17.23 18.28 8.10
C ASN A 214 16.68 18.07 6.68
N SER A 215 16.03 16.95 6.43
CA SER A 215 15.39 16.63 5.15
C SER A 215 14.03 17.32 4.98
N PHE A 216 13.58 18.06 6.00
CA PHE A 216 12.28 18.72 6.01
C PHE A 216 12.43 20.24 6.14
N THR A 217 11.40 20.94 5.71
CA THR A 217 11.20 22.38 5.93
C THR A 217 9.88 22.57 6.63
N LYS A 218 9.84 23.39 7.67
CA LYS A 218 8.61 23.75 8.37
C LYS A 218 8.09 25.08 7.80
N GLU A 219 6.94 25.04 7.14
CA GLU A 219 6.25 26.21 6.63
C GLU A 219 4.89 26.31 7.33
N LEU A 220 4.66 27.42 8.06
CA LEU A 220 3.46 27.59 8.89
C LEU A 220 3.28 26.40 9.84
N ASN A 221 2.24 25.58 9.61
CA ASN A 221 1.93 24.39 10.43
C ASN A 221 2.20 23.06 9.70
N TYR A 222 2.94 23.09 8.58
CA TYR A 222 3.21 21.93 7.76
C TYR A 222 4.69 21.57 7.78
N LEU A 223 4.95 20.27 7.88
CA LEU A 223 6.29 19.72 7.70
C LEU A 223 6.40 19.15 6.28
N HIS A 224 7.21 19.80 5.44
CA HIS A 224 7.39 19.45 4.04
C HIS A 224 8.72 18.76 3.79
N LEU A 225 8.72 17.72 2.97
CA LEU A 225 9.95 17.16 2.43
C LEU A 225 10.63 18.16 1.49
N LYS A 226 11.91 18.40 1.69
CA LYS A 226 12.73 19.13 0.73
C LYS A 226 12.78 18.37 -0.60
N LYS A 227 13.01 19.09 -1.69
CA LYS A 227 13.02 18.51 -3.04
C LYS A 227 14.00 17.35 -3.18
N GLU A 228 15.21 17.50 -2.67
CA GLU A 228 16.26 16.48 -2.70
C GLU A 228 15.85 15.23 -1.93
N ALA A 229 15.23 15.40 -0.77
CA ALA A 229 14.70 14.29 0.03
C ALA A 229 13.56 13.55 -0.70
N SER A 230 12.64 14.28 -1.31
CA SER A 230 11.56 13.68 -2.12
C SER A 230 12.12 12.89 -3.30
N GLN A 231 13.13 13.42 -4.00
CA GLN A 231 13.78 12.74 -5.12
C GLN A 231 14.51 11.46 -4.66
N LEU A 232 15.19 11.51 -3.52
CA LEU A 232 15.83 10.33 -2.92
C LEU A 232 14.79 9.25 -2.60
N ILE A 233 13.68 9.61 -1.93
CA ILE A 233 12.64 8.66 -1.58
C ILE A 233 12.03 8.02 -2.83
N VAL A 234 11.75 8.80 -3.87
CA VAL A 234 11.24 8.28 -5.16
C VAL A 234 12.24 7.32 -5.79
N SER A 235 13.52 7.68 -5.82
CA SER A 235 14.58 6.81 -6.36
C SER A 235 14.67 5.49 -5.61
N GLU A 236 14.68 5.52 -4.28
CA GLU A 236 14.73 4.31 -3.44
C GLU A 236 13.45 3.47 -3.55
N PHE A 237 12.29 4.13 -3.70
CA PHE A 237 11.02 3.46 -3.99
C PHE A 237 11.08 2.71 -5.33
N GLU A 238 11.54 3.37 -6.40
CA GLU A 238 11.68 2.74 -7.73
C GLU A 238 12.69 1.58 -7.72
N ASN A 239 13.81 1.74 -7.00
CA ASN A 239 14.78 0.67 -6.81
C ASN A 239 14.13 -0.54 -6.11
N ARG A 240 13.31 -0.29 -5.08
CA ARG A 240 12.57 -1.33 -4.37
C ARG A 240 11.55 -2.02 -5.27
N MET A 241 10.82 -1.27 -6.10
CA MET A 241 9.85 -1.84 -7.04
C MET A 241 10.49 -2.81 -8.05
N LYS A 242 11.76 -2.57 -8.41
CA LYS A 242 12.53 -3.44 -9.31
C LYS A 242 13.15 -4.65 -8.63
N GLN A 243 13.27 -4.67 -7.30
CA GLN A 243 13.77 -5.83 -6.57
C GLN A 243 12.95 -7.06 -6.88
N THR A 244 13.61 -8.19 -7.06
CA THR A 244 12.97 -9.47 -7.39
C THR A 244 13.07 -10.46 -6.25
N ILE A 245 12.10 -11.35 -6.21
CA ILE A 245 12.07 -12.51 -5.31
C ILE A 245 11.68 -13.75 -6.09
N MET A 246 12.13 -14.92 -5.61
CA MET A 246 11.64 -16.19 -6.14
C MET A 246 10.19 -16.40 -5.72
N HIS A 247 9.26 -16.37 -6.67
CA HIS A 247 7.84 -16.60 -6.38
C HIS A 247 7.57 -18.10 -6.23
N ARG A 248 6.97 -18.49 -5.09
CA ARG A 248 6.80 -19.92 -4.74
C ARG A 248 5.94 -20.70 -5.77
N GLU A 249 4.79 -20.13 -6.14
CA GLU A 249 3.88 -20.82 -7.07
C GLU A 249 4.33 -20.75 -8.54
N LEU A 250 5.00 -19.67 -8.93
CA LEU A 250 5.44 -19.47 -10.32
C LEU A 250 6.82 -20.07 -10.61
N GLY A 251 7.61 -20.40 -9.57
CA GLY A 251 8.96 -20.96 -9.74
C GLY A 251 9.94 -20.04 -10.47
N ARG A 252 9.69 -18.72 -10.50
CA ARG A 252 10.53 -17.73 -11.19
C ARG A 252 10.69 -16.44 -10.39
N GLN A 253 11.71 -15.65 -10.76
CA GLN A 253 11.90 -14.31 -10.21
C GLN A 253 10.78 -13.37 -10.65
N VAL A 254 10.21 -12.63 -9.68
CA VAL A 254 9.20 -11.60 -9.90
C VAL A 254 9.57 -10.33 -9.15
N SER A 255 9.37 -9.17 -9.76
CA SER A 255 9.60 -7.88 -9.11
C SER A 255 8.50 -7.56 -8.09
N TYR A 256 8.78 -6.69 -7.12
CA TYR A 256 7.76 -6.22 -6.18
C TYR A 256 6.62 -5.50 -6.91
N GLN A 257 6.92 -4.76 -7.96
CA GLN A 257 5.89 -4.20 -8.83
C GLN A 257 4.97 -5.29 -9.40
N TYR A 258 5.55 -6.36 -9.94
CA TYR A 258 4.77 -7.45 -10.52
C TYR A 258 3.98 -8.24 -9.49
N LEU A 259 4.43 -8.29 -8.22
CA LEU A 259 3.63 -8.88 -7.13
C LEU A 259 2.28 -8.17 -6.95
N ILE A 260 2.24 -6.83 -7.07
CA ILE A 260 0.98 -6.07 -7.01
C ILE A 260 0.05 -6.52 -8.15
N ARG A 261 0.55 -6.67 -9.37
CA ARG A 261 -0.24 -7.16 -10.51
C ARG A 261 -0.72 -8.58 -10.31
N LEU A 262 0.12 -9.46 -9.77
CA LEU A 262 -0.28 -10.85 -9.45
C LEU A 262 -1.39 -10.87 -8.40
N GLU A 263 -1.37 -9.94 -7.43
CA GLU A 263 -2.45 -9.81 -6.46
C GLU A 263 -3.78 -9.48 -7.12
N VAL A 264 -3.77 -8.55 -8.07
CA VAL A 264 -4.96 -8.19 -8.86
C VAL A 264 -5.44 -9.38 -9.69
N TYR A 265 -4.54 -10.18 -10.29
CA TYR A 265 -4.92 -11.39 -11.02
C TYR A 265 -5.53 -12.48 -10.11
N LYS A 266 -5.08 -12.61 -8.86
CA LYS A 266 -5.72 -13.51 -7.89
C LYS A 266 -7.16 -13.11 -7.60
N LEU A 267 -7.41 -11.79 -7.50
CA LEU A 267 -8.77 -11.28 -7.35
C LEU A 267 -9.64 -11.56 -8.59
N ILE A 268 -9.10 -11.36 -9.79
CA ILE A 268 -9.84 -11.72 -11.02
C ILE A 268 -10.27 -13.20 -10.97
N LYS A 269 -9.37 -14.10 -10.61
CA LYS A 269 -9.68 -15.55 -10.48
C LYS A 269 -10.79 -15.81 -9.46
N HIS A 270 -10.80 -15.08 -8.36
CA HIS A 270 -11.87 -15.17 -7.36
C HIS A 270 -13.20 -14.68 -7.92
N LEU A 271 -13.20 -13.51 -8.58
CA LEU A 271 -14.41 -12.88 -9.12
C LEU A 271 -15.08 -13.72 -10.23
N ILE A 272 -14.31 -14.50 -10.99
CA ILE A 272 -14.84 -15.43 -12.00
C ILE A 272 -15.11 -16.84 -11.46
N GLY A 273 -14.88 -17.07 -10.16
CA GLY A 273 -15.14 -18.35 -9.51
C GLY A 273 -14.09 -19.45 -9.76
N GLU A 274 -12.91 -19.08 -10.29
CA GLU A 274 -11.84 -20.06 -10.58
C GLU A 274 -11.08 -20.49 -9.32
N LYS A 275 -10.74 -19.54 -8.42
CA LYS A 275 -9.98 -19.81 -7.20
C LYS A 275 -10.32 -18.78 -6.12
N GLU A 276 -10.55 -19.23 -4.88
CA GLU A 276 -10.76 -18.30 -3.76
C GLU A 276 -9.54 -17.39 -3.58
N TYR A 277 -9.80 -16.11 -3.31
CA TYR A 277 -8.74 -15.13 -3.10
C TYR A 277 -8.04 -15.33 -1.77
N GLU A 278 -6.73 -15.42 -1.82
CA GLU A 278 -5.84 -15.36 -0.67
C GLU A 278 -4.84 -14.22 -0.85
N GLY A 279 -4.86 -13.26 0.10
CA GLY A 279 -3.97 -12.10 0.05
C GLY A 279 -2.50 -12.51 0.14
N PHE A 280 -1.65 -11.70 -0.48
CA PHE A 280 -0.21 -11.91 -0.47
C PHE A 280 0.34 -11.86 0.97
N ARG A 281 1.17 -12.84 1.33
CA ARG A 281 1.87 -12.92 2.61
C ARG A 281 3.37 -13.04 2.38
N ILE A 282 4.16 -12.26 3.12
CA ILE A 282 5.61 -12.35 3.12
C ILE A 282 6.02 -13.73 3.65
N TRP A 283 6.82 -14.50 2.92
CA TRP A 283 7.26 -15.85 3.29
C TRP A 283 8.75 -15.95 3.61
N TRP A 284 9.52 -14.86 3.52
CA TRP A 284 10.95 -14.77 3.85
C TRP A 284 11.21 -13.87 5.03
#